data_561dedcd3abe22daa9d173690daed423
#
_entry.id   561dedcd3abe22daa9d173690daed423
#
_cell.length_a   1.000
_cell.length_b   1.000
_cell.length_c   1.000
_cell.angle_alpha   90.00
_cell.angle_beta   90.00
_cell.angle_gamma   90.00
#
_symmetry.space_group_name_H-M   'P 1'
#
loop_
_entity.id
_entity.type
_entity.pdbx_description
1 polymer ?
#
loop_
_entity_poly.entity_id
_entity_poly.type
_entity_poly.pdbx_seq_one_letter_code
_entity_poly.pdbx_strand_id
1 'polypeptide(L)'
;MSIALFDNTPYRTGVDVQLNELLSYKQQEKLQLQPTAKAAYQQLAGNYLAKIKGRGMEFAEVRHYQPGDDVRIIDWSVTARTGKAHTKLFHEEKERPVFILLDLSDSMIFGSQFVFKSVQACHLASLLSWQTKQRGDRLGGIVFNQQQVAELKPRGRSKGLMRFLHESEQLCVKQPFKQSDASQSLLVQLKRLSRLVQTGSQIHLISDFSQLDDACQKILTLINRHNQINAWQISDPLEQLLPQHALKNQLQVNSLQGSGFFKRGASKDYQDAASLRQQKIDNTFIKQGIPLYKVCASLPLMEQFHVPAR
;
A
#
# COMPACT_ATOMS: atom_id res chain seq x y z
N MET A 1 2.22 1.46 31.58
CA MET A 1 2.67 0.13 31.06
C MET A 1 2.78 0.20 29.54
N SER A 2 3.58 1.10 28.97
CA SER A 2 3.55 1.35 27.50
C SER A 2 4.91 1.56 26.82
N ILE A 3 6.02 1.62 27.54
CA ILE A 3 7.32 1.93 26.92
C ILE A 3 7.97 0.67 26.33
N ALA A 4 7.80 -0.48 26.95
CA ALA A 4 8.44 -1.74 26.52
C ALA A 4 7.89 -2.31 25.18
N LEU A 5 6.69 -1.90 24.73
CA LEU A 5 6.10 -2.38 23.47
C LEU A 5 6.76 -1.80 22.21
N PHE A 6 7.45 -0.68 22.36
CA PHE A 6 8.06 0.04 21.23
C PHE A 6 9.58 -0.11 21.16
N ASP A 7 10.20 -0.83 22.13
CA ASP A 7 11.64 -1.06 22.13
C ASP A 7 12.06 -1.83 20.86
N ASN A 8 13.09 -1.31 20.17
CA ASN A 8 13.62 -1.81 18.88
C ASN A 8 12.66 -1.69 17.68
N THR A 9 11.56 -0.94 17.79
CA THR A 9 10.66 -0.68 16.66
C THR A 9 10.74 0.78 16.23
N PRO A 10 10.37 1.14 14.99
CA PRO A 10 10.32 2.53 14.55
C PRO A 10 9.17 3.33 15.18
N TYR A 11 8.24 2.68 15.87
CA TYR A 11 7.07 3.31 16.46
C TYR A 11 7.43 4.03 17.77
N ARG A 12 6.93 5.26 17.94
CA ARG A 12 7.08 6.05 19.18
C ARG A 12 5.81 6.09 19.99
N THR A 13 4.68 6.22 19.30
CA THR A 13 3.35 6.21 19.91
C THR A 13 2.44 5.28 19.12
N GLY A 14 1.34 4.85 19.79
CA GLY A 14 0.34 4.01 19.12
C GLY A 14 -0.76 4.80 18.40
N VAL A 15 -0.78 6.12 18.52
CA VAL A 15 -1.95 6.95 18.15
C VAL A 15 -1.65 7.99 17.07
N ASP A 16 -0.41 8.35 16.89
CA ASP A 16 0.06 9.29 15.85
C ASP A 16 1.40 8.81 15.27
N VAL A 17 1.84 9.46 14.21
CA VAL A 17 3.10 9.15 13.54
C VAL A 17 3.92 10.43 13.39
N GLN A 18 5.24 10.30 13.54
CA GLN A 18 6.19 11.37 13.29
C GLN A 18 7.04 11.07 12.05
N LEU A 19 7.46 12.10 11.34
CA LEU A 19 8.26 11.97 10.13
C LEU A 19 9.54 11.14 10.35
N ASN A 20 10.20 11.30 11.51
CA ASN A 20 11.41 10.54 11.84
C ASN A 20 11.18 9.03 11.90
N GLU A 21 10.00 8.58 12.33
CA GLU A 21 9.61 7.17 12.34
C GLU A 21 9.51 6.64 10.90
N LEU A 22 8.87 7.41 10.02
CA LEU A 22 8.71 7.08 8.61
C LEU A 22 10.06 7.08 7.86
N LEU A 23 10.97 7.96 8.23
CA LEU A 23 12.31 8.03 7.65
C LEU A 23 13.19 6.82 8.01
N SER A 24 12.95 6.16 9.14
CA SER A 24 13.72 4.99 9.61
C SER A 24 13.63 3.80 8.65
N TYR A 25 12.56 3.69 7.87
CA TYR A 25 12.38 2.63 6.86
C TYR A 25 13.37 2.68 5.69
N LYS A 26 14.18 3.74 5.59
CA LYS A 26 15.28 3.81 4.62
C LYS A 26 16.24 2.62 4.72
N GLN A 27 16.50 2.13 5.92
CA GLN A 27 17.38 0.97 6.14
C GLN A 27 16.75 -0.35 5.66
N GLN A 28 15.44 -0.37 5.48
CA GLN A 28 14.63 -1.53 5.13
C GLN A 28 14.13 -1.50 3.68
N GLU A 29 14.60 -0.54 2.87
CA GLU A 29 14.18 -0.36 1.48
C GLU A 29 14.42 -1.60 0.59
N LYS A 30 15.39 -2.45 0.94
CA LYS A 30 15.75 -3.69 0.19
C LYS A 30 14.87 -4.89 0.55
N LEU A 31 13.99 -4.78 1.54
CA LEU A 31 13.12 -5.87 1.93
C LEU A 31 12.09 -6.16 0.84
N GLN A 32 12.08 -7.37 0.35
CA GLN A 32 10.97 -7.83 -0.48
C GLN A 32 9.79 -8.13 0.44
N LEU A 33 8.71 -7.36 0.32
CA LEU A 33 7.45 -7.65 0.99
C LEU A 33 6.82 -8.89 0.36
N GLN A 34 7.27 -10.07 0.80
CA GLN A 34 6.58 -11.32 0.51
C GLN A 34 5.65 -11.60 1.68
N PRO A 35 4.34 -11.66 1.45
CA PRO A 35 3.40 -12.00 2.51
C PRO A 35 3.67 -13.43 3.00
N THR A 36 3.53 -13.65 4.31
CA THR A 36 3.59 -14.98 4.91
C THR A 36 2.64 -15.96 4.21
N ALA A 37 2.97 -17.26 4.19
CA ALA A 37 2.35 -18.32 3.37
C ALA A 37 0.79 -18.37 3.35
N LYS A 38 0.09 -17.81 4.35
CA LYS A 38 -1.38 -17.66 4.34
C LYS A 38 -1.90 -16.67 3.30
N ALA A 39 -1.11 -15.67 2.92
CA ALA A 39 -1.45 -14.70 1.88
C ALA A 39 -1.00 -15.17 0.48
N ALA A 40 -0.12 -16.16 0.38
CA ALA A 40 0.39 -16.70 -0.87
C ALA A 40 -0.68 -17.48 -1.69
N TYR A 41 -1.76 -17.91 -1.07
CA TYR A 41 -2.86 -18.60 -1.79
C TYR A 41 -3.60 -17.70 -2.78
N GLN A 42 -3.42 -16.38 -2.68
CA GLN A 42 -4.01 -15.40 -3.60
C GLN A 42 -3.09 -14.99 -4.75
N GLN A 43 -1.83 -15.45 -4.76
CA GLN A 43 -0.86 -15.18 -5.83
C GLN A 43 -1.09 -16.00 -7.12
N LEU A 44 -2.04 -16.93 -7.14
CA LEU A 44 -2.35 -17.75 -8.33
C LEU A 44 -3.12 -17.02 -9.42
N ALA A 45 -3.43 -15.75 -9.26
CA ALA A 45 -4.00 -14.91 -10.32
C ALA A 45 -2.88 -14.19 -11.09
N GLY A 46 -2.23 -14.91 -12.00
CA GLY A 46 -1.63 -14.39 -13.21
C GLY A 46 -0.44 -13.42 -13.07
N ASN A 47 0.77 -13.93 -13.31
CA ASN A 47 1.94 -13.14 -13.73
C ASN A 47 1.62 -12.36 -15.01
N TYR A 48 1.19 -11.12 -14.90
CA TYR A 48 1.13 -10.20 -16.03
C TYR A 48 2.43 -9.40 -16.07
N LEU A 49 3.41 -9.88 -16.83
CA LEU A 49 4.58 -9.12 -17.24
C LEU A 49 4.16 -8.09 -18.29
N ALA A 50 3.77 -6.90 -17.86
CA ALA A 50 3.55 -5.77 -18.76
C ALA A 50 4.92 -5.27 -19.27
N LYS A 51 5.24 -5.58 -20.52
CA LYS A 51 6.34 -4.94 -21.26
C LYS A 51 5.96 -3.50 -21.57
N ILE A 52 6.37 -2.58 -20.71
CA ILE A 52 6.18 -1.15 -20.96
C ILE A 52 7.56 -0.55 -21.26
N LYS A 53 7.73 0.25 -22.35
CA LYS A 53 8.98 0.87 -22.81
C LYS A 53 9.14 2.31 -22.28
N GLY A 54 10.29 2.82 -21.79
CA GLY A 54 10.59 4.14 -21.27
C GLY A 54 12.06 4.58 -21.38
N ARG A 55 12.37 5.82 -21.12
CA ARG A 55 13.61 6.49 -21.47
C ARG A 55 14.71 6.37 -20.42
N GLY A 56 15.61 5.49 -20.60
CA GLY A 56 16.91 5.34 -19.95
C GLY A 56 17.57 4.15 -20.62
N MET A 57 18.82 4.26 -21.04
CA MET A 57 19.52 3.15 -21.69
C MET A 57 20.54 2.59 -20.71
N GLU A 58 20.25 1.44 -20.11
CA GLU A 58 21.24 0.66 -19.37
C GLU A 58 21.83 -0.42 -20.27
N PHE A 59 23.16 -0.55 -20.23
CA PHE A 59 23.83 -1.60 -21.00
C PHE A 59 23.33 -2.98 -20.56
N ALA A 60 22.76 -3.75 -21.48
CA ALA A 60 22.22 -5.08 -21.22
C ALA A 60 23.21 -6.17 -21.60
N GLU A 61 23.55 -6.23 -22.88
CA GLU A 61 24.44 -7.26 -23.43
C GLU A 61 25.05 -6.80 -24.76
N VAL A 62 26.00 -7.58 -25.27
CA VAL A 62 26.59 -7.40 -26.59
C VAL A 62 26.13 -8.55 -27.46
N ARG A 63 25.56 -8.25 -28.64
CA ARG A 63 25.23 -9.25 -29.67
C ARG A 63 25.99 -8.98 -30.98
N HIS A 64 26.03 -9.94 -31.85
CA HIS A 64 26.55 -9.72 -33.20
C HIS A 64 25.72 -8.65 -33.94
N TYR A 65 26.43 -7.75 -34.61
CA TYR A 65 25.83 -6.76 -35.51
C TYR A 65 24.99 -7.44 -36.60
N GLN A 66 23.81 -6.92 -36.82
CA GLN A 66 22.92 -7.33 -37.90
C GLN A 66 22.73 -6.15 -38.86
N PRO A 67 22.64 -6.41 -40.21
CA PRO A 67 22.33 -5.36 -41.17
C PRO A 67 21.02 -4.62 -40.77
N GLY A 68 21.13 -3.31 -40.62
CA GLY A 68 20.03 -2.45 -40.13
C GLY A 68 20.19 -1.94 -38.68
N ASP A 69 21.18 -2.45 -37.92
CA ASP A 69 21.51 -1.88 -36.61
C ASP A 69 22.20 -0.52 -36.79
N ASP A 70 21.98 0.39 -35.82
CA ASP A 70 22.69 1.68 -35.79
C ASP A 70 24.18 1.49 -35.52
N VAL A 71 25.00 1.89 -36.48
CA VAL A 71 26.46 1.78 -36.40
C VAL A 71 27.09 2.56 -35.21
N ARG A 72 26.37 3.54 -34.67
CA ARG A 72 26.83 4.35 -33.53
C ARG A 72 26.86 3.57 -32.20
N ILE A 73 26.10 2.46 -32.13
CA ILE A 73 26.04 1.62 -30.93
C ILE A 73 26.94 0.39 -31.02
N ILE A 74 27.83 0.32 -32.04
CA ILE A 74 28.83 -0.75 -32.13
C ILE A 74 29.79 -0.66 -30.95
N ASP A 75 30.05 -1.81 -30.31
CA ASP A 75 31.11 -1.95 -29.29
C ASP A 75 32.44 -2.24 -29.97
N TRP A 76 33.20 -1.16 -30.23
CA TRP A 76 34.49 -1.26 -30.87
C TRP A 76 35.54 -2.06 -30.06
N SER A 77 35.40 -2.08 -28.73
CA SER A 77 36.31 -2.84 -27.85
C SER A 77 36.11 -4.35 -28.02
N VAL A 78 34.85 -4.81 -28.02
CA VAL A 78 34.53 -6.22 -28.25
C VAL A 78 34.78 -6.61 -29.70
N THR A 79 34.44 -5.75 -30.64
CA THR A 79 34.70 -5.95 -32.09
C THR A 79 36.20 -6.14 -32.39
N ALA A 80 37.04 -5.32 -31.80
CA ALA A 80 38.50 -5.43 -31.96
C ALA A 80 39.06 -6.75 -31.42
N ARG A 81 38.50 -7.25 -30.31
CA ARG A 81 38.93 -8.49 -29.67
C ARG A 81 38.46 -9.76 -30.42
N THR A 82 37.23 -9.71 -30.96
CA THR A 82 36.59 -10.89 -31.58
C THR A 82 36.72 -10.93 -33.06
N GLY A 83 37.14 -9.86 -33.74
CA GLY A 83 37.19 -9.75 -35.20
C GLY A 83 35.85 -9.68 -35.90
N LYS A 84 34.74 -9.64 -35.17
CA LYS A 84 33.38 -9.54 -35.70
C LYS A 84 32.65 -8.35 -35.09
N ALA A 85 31.88 -7.61 -35.88
CA ALA A 85 31.15 -6.47 -35.42
C ALA A 85 30.11 -6.87 -34.36
N HIS A 86 30.12 -6.18 -33.20
CA HIS A 86 29.19 -6.37 -32.11
C HIS A 86 28.48 -5.07 -31.79
N THR A 87 27.18 -5.17 -31.48
CA THR A 87 26.31 -4.05 -31.13
C THR A 87 25.94 -4.13 -29.66
N LYS A 88 26.03 -2.99 -28.95
CA LYS A 88 25.54 -2.87 -27.58
C LYS A 88 24.02 -2.90 -27.59
N LEU A 89 23.43 -3.84 -26.88
CA LEU A 89 22.03 -3.79 -26.55
C LEU A 89 21.85 -3.01 -25.24
N PHE A 90 20.90 -2.11 -25.26
CA PHE A 90 20.52 -1.34 -24.08
C PHE A 90 19.12 -1.73 -23.67
N HIS A 91 18.93 -2.01 -22.38
CA HIS A 91 17.58 -2.02 -21.80
C HIS A 91 17.19 -0.58 -21.48
N GLU A 92 16.01 -0.23 -21.90
CA GLU A 92 15.43 1.06 -21.54
C GLU A 92 14.91 0.98 -20.10
N GLU A 93 15.66 1.55 -19.15
CA GLU A 93 15.22 1.66 -17.76
C GLU A 93 14.06 2.67 -17.68
N LYS A 94 12.92 2.19 -17.23
CA LYS A 94 11.70 2.98 -17.13
C LYS A 94 11.38 3.34 -15.71
N GLU A 95 11.43 4.61 -15.39
CA GLU A 95 10.76 5.14 -14.19
C GLU A 95 9.26 4.89 -14.29
N ARG A 96 8.76 3.93 -13.57
CA ARG A 96 7.34 3.62 -13.49
C ARG A 96 6.63 4.58 -12.54
N PRO A 97 5.45 5.12 -12.90
CA PRO A 97 4.64 5.85 -11.93
C PRO A 97 4.06 4.87 -10.89
N VAL A 98 4.29 5.14 -9.63
CA VAL A 98 3.73 4.41 -8.49
C VAL A 98 2.81 5.36 -7.74
N PHE A 99 1.57 4.92 -7.49
CA PHE A 99 0.58 5.67 -6.73
C PHE A 99 0.22 4.93 -5.46
N ILE A 100 0.21 5.65 -4.34
CA ILE A 100 -0.30 5.14 -3.07
C ILE A 100 -1.57 5.91 -2.72
N LEU A 101 -2.69 5.19 -2.57
CA LEU A 101 -3.90 5.72 -1.95
C LEU A 101 -3.86 5.32 -0.47
N LEU A 102 -3.66 6.31 0.39
CA LEU A 102 -3.57 6.13 1.84
C LEU A 102 -4.82 6.67 2.50
N ASP A 103 -5.60 5.75 3.06
CA ASP A 103 -6.82 6.02 3.81
C ASP A 103 -6.48 6.24 5.29
N LEU A 104 -6.79 7.44 5.79
CA LEU A 104 -6.66 7.84 7.19
C LEU A 104 -8.01 8.35 7.73
N SER A 105 -9.13 7.85 7.18
CA SER A 105 -10.48 8.20 7.62
C SER A 105 -10.77 7.74 9.05
N ASP A 106 -11.88 8.18 9.61
CA ASP A 106 -12.25 7.91 11.01
C ASP A 106 -12.28 6.42 11.36
N SER A 107 -12.65 5.54 10.41
CA SER A 107 -12.61 4.10 10.62
C SER A 107 -11.20 3.55 10.86
N MET A 108 -10.18 4.28 10.40
CA MET A 108 -8.78 3.94 10.59
C MET A 108 -8.22 4.41 11.94
N ILE A 109 -8.93 5.30 12.66
CA ILE A 109 -8.56 5.78 14.00
C ILE A 109 -9.07 4.78 15.04
N PHE A 110 -8.57 3.56 14.94
CA PHE A 110 -8.93 2.45 15.81
C PHE A 110 -7.74 1.49 15.96
N GLY A 111 -7.54 1.00 17.16
CA GLY A 111 -6.53 -0.01 17.49
C GLY A 111 -6.70 -0.50 18.92
N SER A 112 -6.52 -1.81 19.14
CA SER A 112 -6.84 -2.45 20.41
C SER A 112 -5.64 -2.89 21.24
N GLN A 113 -4.48 -3.08 20.62
CA GLN A 113 -3.33 -3.68 21.29
C GLN A 113 -2.04 -2.89 21.13
N PHE A 114 -1.60 -2.63 19.90
CA PHE A 114 -0.31 -2.04 19.61
C PHE A 114 -0.44 -0.60 19.09
N VAL A 115 -0.97 -0.40 17.88
CA VAL A 115 -1.13 0.93 17.27
C VAL A 115 -2.51 1.08 16.61
N PHE A 116 -2.90 2.31 16.28
CA PHE A 116 -4.06 2.55 15.43
C PHE A 116 -3.82 2.05 14.01
N LYS A 117 -4.90 1.65 13.33
CA LYS A 117 -4.84 1.26 11.91
C LYS A 117 -4.24 2.37 11.03
N SER A 118 -4.56 3.64 11.32
CA SER A 118 -3.99 4.80 10.62
C SER A 118 -2.47 4.89 10.77
N VAL A 119 -1.94 4.64 11.96
CA VAL A 119 -0.49 4.61 12.23
C VAL A 119 0.15 3.47 11.44
N GLN A 120 -0.40 2.25 11.55
CA GLN A 120 0.10 1.09 10.81
C GLN A 120 0.08 1.31 9.29
N ALA A 121 -0.98 1.97 8.78
CA ALA A 121 -1.10 2.34 7.37
C ALA A 121 -0.01 3.33 6.93
N CYS A 122 0.33 4.33 7.75
CA CYS A 122 1.43 5.26 7.48
C CYS A 122 2.79 4.56 7.44
N HIS A 123 3.05 3.64 8.37
CA HIS A 123 4.29 2.84 8.39
C HIS A 123 4.41 1.96 7.15
N LEU A 124 3.34 1.27 6.74
CA LEU A 124 3.30 0.49 5.51
C LEU A 124 3.51 1.37 4.27
N ALA A 125 2.83 2.51 4.20
CA ALA A 125 2.96 3.46 3.11
C ALA A 125 4.40 4.01 2.99
N SER A 126 5.06 4.25 4.14
CA SER A 126 6.47 4.64 4.16
C SER A 126 7.37 3.55 3.58
N LEU A 127 7.22 2.31 4.01
CA LEU A 127 8.01 1.19 3.52
C LEU A 127 7.87 1.02 2.00
N LEU A 128 6.63 1.05 1.48
CA LEU A 128 6.34 1.00 0.03
C LEU A 128 6.93 2.20 -0.72
N SER A 129 6.93 3.38 -0.10
CA SER A 129 7.50 4.60 -0.67
C SER A 129 9.03 4.52 -0.80
N TRP A 130 9.71 3.96 0.22
CA TRP A 130 11.15 3.73 0.18
C TRP A 130 11.53 2.69 -0.87
N GLN A 131 10.77 1.61 -1.00
CA GLN A 131 10.97 0.60 -2.06
C GLN A 131 10.77 1.20 -3.46
N THR A 132 9.76 2.07 -3.62
CA THR A 132 9.52 2.79 -4.86
C THR A 132 10.73 3.65 -5.25
N LYS A 133 11.28 4.40 -4.27
CA LYS A 133 12.48 5.20 -4.48
C LYS A 133 13.70 4.36 -4.84
N GLN A 134 13.88 3.20 -4.18
CA GLN A 134 15.01 2.30 -4.45
C GLN A 134 14.98 1.77 -5.88
N ARG A 135 13.81 1.46 -6.42
CA ARG A 135 13.63 1.02 -7.82
C ARG A 135 13.80 2.14 -8.85
N GLY A 136 14.05 3.39 -8.41
CA GLY A 136 14.12 4.53 -9.30
C GLY A 136 12.75 5.04 -9.79
N ASP A 137 11.64 4.48 -9.32
CA ASP A 137 10.29 4.80 -9.74
C ASP A 137 9.83 6.19 -9.25
N ARG A 138 8.80 6.74 -9.92
CA ARG A 138 8.20 8.04 -9.55
C ARG A 138 7.03 7.84 -8.60
N LEU A 139 7.13 8.38 -7.39
CA LEU A 139 6.10 8.29 -6.36
C LEU A 139 5.12 9.46 -6.43
N GLY A 140 3.84 9.13 -6.44
CA GLY A 140 2.70 10.01 -6.24
C GLY A 140 1.61 9.31 -5.43
N GLY A 141 0.47 9.95 -5.27
CA GLY A 141 -0.66 9.31 -4.57
C GLY A 141 -1.68 10.29 -4.04
N ILE A 142 -2.57 9.76 -3.24
CA ILE A 142 -3.59 10.49 -2.50
C ILE A 142 -3.50 10.06 -1.05
N VAL A 143 -3.34 11.03 -0.16
CA VAL A 143 -3.47 10.84 1.30
C VAL A 143 -4.73 11.58 1.72
N PHE A 144 -5.64 10.94 2.42
CA PHE A 144 -6.87 11.58 2.82
C PHE A 144 -7.34 11.12 4.21
N ASN A 145 -7.97 12.04 4.91
CA ASN A 145 -8.74 11.76 6.11
C ASN A 145 -10.17 12.29 5.93
N GLN A 146 -10.94 12.37 7.01
CA GLN A 146 -12.35 12.77 6.94
C GLN A 146 -12.57 14.23 6.52
N GLN A 147 -11.57 15.11 6.63
CA GLN A 147 -11.70 16.54 6.32
C GLN A 147 -10.81 17.02 5.18
N GLN A 148 -9.67 16.39 5.00
CA GLN A 148 -8.62 16.88 4.12
C GLN A 148 -8.15 15.80 3.15
N VAL A 149 -7.69 16.24 2.00
CA VAL A 149 -7.08 15.39 0.99
C VAL A 149 -5.85 16.09 0.40
N ALA A 150 -4.75 15.35 0.34
CA ALA A 150 -3.54 15.75 -0.35
C ALA A 150 -3.37 14.91 -1.62
N GLU A 151 -3.41 15.57 -2.78
CA GLU A 151 -3.19 14.94 -4.07
C GLU A 151 -1.77 15.22 -4.55
N LEU A 152 -1.01 14.15 -4.79
CA LEU A 152 0.41 14.19 -5.10
C LEU A 152 0.68 13.62 -6.49
N LYS A 153 1.06 14.47 -7.42
CA LYS A 153 1.50 14.03 -8.76
C LYS A 153 2.82 13.26 -8.65
N PRO A 154 3.03 12.19 -9.44
CA PRO A 154 4.24 11.39 -9.41
C PRO A 154 5.50 12.23 -9.65
N ARG A 155 6.44 12.14 -8.70
CA ARG A 155 7.75 12.78 -8.78
C ARG A 155 8.84 11.77 -8.48
N GLY A 156 9.93 11.84 -9.24
CA GLY A 156 11.08 10.97 -9.05
C GLY A 156 11.92 11.34 -7.83
N ARG A 157 12.79 10.40 -7.45
CA ARG A 157 13.81 10.54 -6.40
C ARG A 157 13.22 10.90 -5.03
N SER A 158 14.01 11.60 -4.21
CA SER A 158 13.62 11.96 -2.83
C SER A 158 12.48 12.97 -2.72
N LYS A 159 12.21 13.77 -3.77
CA LYS A 159 11.17 14.83 -3.70
C LYS A 159 9.76 14.27 -3.58
N GLY A 160 9.44 13.21 -4.35
CA GLY A 160 8.13 12.55 -4.26
C GLY A 160 7.95 11.88 -2.91
N LEU A 161 8.96 11.12 -2.47
CA LEU A 161 8.98 10.43 -1.18
C LEU A 161 8.75 11.41 -0.01
N MET A 162 9.61 12.42 0.12
CA MET A 162 9.55 13.34 1.26
C MET A 162 8.21 14.06 1.36
N ARG A 163 7.65 14.48 0.22
CA ARG A 163 6.35 15.11 0.20
C ARG A 163 5.25 14.14 0.63
N PHE A 164 5.29 12.89 0.15
CA PHE A 164 4.31 11.88 0.53
C PHE A 164 4.35 11.57 2.03
N LEU A 165 5.55 11.39 2.61
CA LEU A 165 5.71 11.13 4.05
C LEU A 165 5.26 12.30 4.91
N HIS A 166 5.55 13.53 4.49
CA HIS A 166 5.09 14.74 5.20
C HIS A 166 3.57 14.85 5.23
N GLU A 167 2.90 14.65 4.08
CA GLU A 167 1.43 14.66 4.03
C GLU A 167 0.82 13.51 4.85
N SER A 168 1.49 12.34 4.89
CA SER A 168 1.05 11.21 5.72
C SER A 168 1.11 11.55 7.21
N GLU A 169 2.17 12.24 7.67
CA GLU A 169 2.30 12.73 9.04
C GLU A 169 1.22 13.76 9.37
N GLN A 170 1.02 14.77 8.49
CA GLN A 170 0.09 15.86 8.72
C GLN A 170 -1.38 15.40 8.79
N LEU A 171 -1.76 14.42 7.97
CA LEU A 171 -3.13 13.92 7.89
C LEU A 171 -3.42 12.78 8.87
N CYS A 172 -2.40 12.18 9.49
CA CYS A 172 -2.57 11.17 10.53
C CYS A 172 -2.91 11.83 11.86
N VAL A 173 -4.21 11.87 12.20
CA VAL A 173 -4.72 12.54 13.40
C VAL A 173 -5.00 11.55 14.53
N LYS A 174 -4.91 12.04 15.78
CA LYS A 174 -5.07 11.23 16.99
C LYS A 174 -6.53 10.95 17.37
N GLN A 175 -7.45 11.76 16.89
CA GLN A 175 -8.86 11.69 17.29
C GLN A 175 -9.76 11.82 16.07
N PRO A 176 -10.90 11.09 16.05
CA PRO A 176 -11.90 11.24 15.01
C PRO A 176 -12.43 12.67 14.95
N PHE A 177 -12.79 13.10 13.77
CA PHE A 177 -13.41 14.40 13.58
C PHE A 177 -14.85 14.40 14.11
N LYS A 178 -15.25 15.52 14.75
CA LYS A 178 -16.61 15.67 15.28
C LYS A 178 -17.70 15.68 14.19
N GLN A 179 -17.32 16.13 12.99
CA GLN A 179 -18.21 16.15 11.82
C GLN A 179 -17.50 15.44 10.67
N SER A 180 -18.13 14.38 10.16
CA SER A 180 -17.64 13.67 9.00
C SER A 180 -18.20 14.31 7.72
N ASP A 181 -17.34 14.60 6.78
CA ASP A 181 -17.72 15.06 5.45
C ASP A 181 -17.76 13.85 4.48
N ALA A 182 -18.94 13.48 4.02
CA ALA A 182 -19.12 12.42 3.03
C ALA A 182 -18.38 12.69 1.72
N SER A 183 -17.95 13.95 1.50
CA SER A 183 -17.16 14.34 0.33
C SER A 183 -15.77 13.69 0.28
N GLN A 184 -15.29 13.13 1.40
CA GLN A 184 -13.98 12.47 1.50
C GLN A 184 -14.08 10.93 1.56
N SER A 185 -15.19 10.35 1.09
CA SER A 185 -15.37 8.89 1.04
C SER A 185 -14.35 8.19 0.12
N LEU A 186 -14.10 6.91 0.37
CA LEU A 186 -13.21 6.07 -0.45
C LEU A 186 -13.60 6.14 -1.95
N LEU A 187 -14.90 6.14 -2.27
CA LEU A 187 -15.40 6.26 -3.64
C LEU A 187 -14.90 7.55 -4.33
N VAL A 188 -14.98 8.68 -3.62
CA VAL A 188 -14.53 9.97 -4.16
C VAL A 188 -13.03 9.94 -4.43
N GLN A 189 -12.24 9.34 -3.52
CA GLN A 189 -10.79 9.25 -3.70
C GLN A 189 -10.40 8.29 -4.82
N LEU A 190 -11.11 7.18 -5.00
CA LEU A 190 -10.92 6.28 -6.14
C LEU A 190 -11.24 6.96 -7.48
N LYS A 191 -12.29 7.80 -7.53
CA LYS A 191 -12.58 8.63 -8.72
C LYS A 191 -11.47 9.66 -8.99
N ARG A 192 -10.90 10.28 -7.95
CA ARG A 192 -9.74 11.20 -8.12
C ARG A 192 -8.52 10.43 -8.61
N LEU A 193 -8.24 9.27 -7.99
CA LEU A 193 -7.12 8.42 -8.37
C LEU A 193 -7.23 7.99 -9.86
N SER A 194 -8.42 7.61 -10.33
CA SER A 194 -8.63 7.21 -11.71
C SER A 194 -8.31 8.29 -12.74
N ARG A 195 -8.36 9.57 -12.35
CA ARG A 195 -7.99 10.72 -13.20
C ARG A 195 -6.50 11.03 -13.18
N LEU A 196 -5.82 10.66 -12.10
CA LEU A 196 -4.38 10.91 -11.91
C LEU A 196 -3.51 9.83 -12.53
N VAL A 197 -4.00 8.59 -12.50
CA VAL A 197 -3.24 7.41 -12.87
C VAL A 197 -3.06 7.33 -14.38
N GLN A 198 -1.81 7.13 -14.80
CA GLN A 198 -1.44 6.86 -16.20
C GLN A 198 -1.39 5.37 -16.46
N THR A 199 -1.66 4.95 -17.69
CA THR A 199 -1.53 3.56 -18.12
C THR A 199 -0.15 2.98 -17.77
N GLY A 200 -0.13 1.77 -17.22
CA GLY A 200 1.10 1.08 -16.79
C GLY A 200 1.60 1.44 -15.42
N SER A 201 0.84 2.23 -14.65
CA SER A 201 1.18 2.56 -13.26
C SER A 201 1.06 1.34 -12.34
N GLN A 202 1.81 1.38 -11.24
CA GLN A 202 1.59 0.53 -10.08
C GLN A 202 0.82 1.30 -9.01
N ILE A 203 -0.18 0.66 -8.42
CA ILE A 203 -1.08 1.30 -7.46
C ILE A 203 -1.12 0.47 -6.19
N HIS A 204 -0.92 1.11 -5.05
CA HIS A 204 -1.11 0.52 -3.74
C HIS A 204 -2.31 1.19 -3.05
N LEU A 205 -3.33 0.41 -2.74
CA LEU A 205 -4.50 0.87 -1.99
C LEU A 205 -4.34 0.42 -0.54
N ILE A 206 -4.26 1.36 0.40
CA ILE A 206 -4.08 1.07 1.83
C ILE A 206 -5.31 1.59 2.57
N SER A 207 -6.16 0.68 3.07
CA SER A 207 -7.43 1.01 3.75
C SER A 207 -7.90 -0.19 4.57
N ASP A 208 -8.88 -0.01 5.43
CA ASP A 208 -9.63 -1.13 6.01
C ASP A 208 -10.74 -1.65 5.08
N PHE A 209 -11.00 -0.93 3.99
CA PHE A 209 -12.05 -1.22 3.00
C PHE A 209 -13.47 -1.31 3.57
N SER A 210 -13.72 -0.69 4.73
CA SER A 210 -15.04 -0.67 5.36
C SER A 210 -16.12 0.01 4.50
N GLN A 211 -15.70 0.98 3.65
CA GLN A 211 -16.56 1.74 2.75
C GLN A 211 -16.62 1.15 1.32
N LEU A 212 -16.19 -0.10 1.12
CA LEU A 212 -16.16 -0.71 -0.21
C LEU A 212 -17.56 -1.08 -0.66
N ASP A 213 -18.08 -0.37 -1.66
CA ASP A 213 -19.38 -0.57 -2.29
C ASP A 213 -19.27 -0.98 -3.77
N ASP A 214 -20.41 -1.22 -4.41
CA ASP A 214 -20.46 -1.59 -5.83
C ASP A 214 -19.98 -0.48 -6.77
N ALA A 215 -20.10 0.78 -6.36
CA ALA A 215 -19.59 1.91 -7.11
C ALA A 215 -18.04 1.94 -7.06
N CYS A 216 -17.45 1.65 -5.90
CA CYS A 216 -16.00 1.47 -5.75
C CYS A 216 -15.51 0.32 -6.63
N GLN A 217 -16.23 -0.81 -6.68
CA GLN A 217 -15.84 -1.96 -7.52
C GLN A 217 -15.76 -1.60 -9.00
N LYS A 218 -16.73 -0.83 -9.52
CA LYS A 218 -16.75 -0.37 -10.92
C LYS A 218 -15.50 0.48 -11.25
N ILE A 219 -15.14 1.39 -10.36
CA ILE A 219 -13.95 2.23 -10.54
C ILE A 219 -12.66 1.42 -10.47
N LEU A 220 -12.57 0.48 -9.52
CA LEU A 220 -11.42 -0.43 -9.41
C LEU A 220 -11.25 -1.27 -10.67
N THR A 221 -12.34 -1.80 -11.23
CA THR A 221 -12.31 -2.54 -12.51
C THR A 221 -11.77 -1.68 -13.65
N LEU A 222 -12.19 -0.41 -13.72
CA LEU A 222 -11.71 0.54 -14.73
C LEU A 222 -10.21 0.77 -14.61
N ILE A 223 -9.72 1.04 -13.39
CA ILE A 223 -8.30 1.32 -13.14
C ILE A 223 -7.46 0.07 -13.41
N ASN A 224 -7.93 -1.11 -13.01
CA ASN A 224 -7.19 -2.38 -13.09
C ASN A 224 -6.94 -2.85 -14.53
N ARG A 225 -7.75 -2.39 -15.51
CA ARG A 225 -7.59 -2.78 -16.93
C ARG A 225 -6.21 -2.45 -17.52
N HIS A 226 -5.61 -1.36 -17.07
CA HIS A 226 -4.36 -0.82 -17.64
C HIS A 226 -3.25 -0.60 -16.60
N ASN A 227 -3.49 -1.00 -15.35
CA ASN A 227 -2.58 -0.75 -14.22
C ASN A 227 -2.50 -1.98 -13.34
N GLN A 228 -1.44 -2.06 -12.56
CA GLN A 228 -1.28 -3.10 -11.55
C GLN A 228 -1.72 -2.57 -10.20
N ILE A 229 -2.76 -3.16 -9.62
CA ILE A 229 -3.26 -2.78 -8.30
C ILE A 229 -2.84 -3.82 -7.26
N ASN A 230 -2.37 -3.37 -6.12
CA ASN A 230 -2.15 -4.15 -4.91
C ASN A 230 -2.97 -3.53 -3.78
N ALA A 231 -3.88 -4.29 -3.18
CA ALA A 231 -4.70 -3.85 -2.06
C ALA A 231 -4.07 -4.33 -0.74
N TRP A 232 -4.03 -3.43 0.25
CA TRP A 232 -3.47 -3.67 1.59
C TRP A 232 -4.57 -3.37 2.60
N GLN A 233 -5.16 -4.41 3.15
CA GLN A 233 -6.18 -4.27 4.18
C GLN A 233 -5.52 -4.15 5.55
N ILE A 234 -5.77 -3.03 6.21
CA ILE A 234 -5.36 -2.85 7.60
C ILE A 234 -6.51 -3.24 8.51
N SER A 235 -6.28 -4.14 9.43
CA SER A 235 -7.29 -4.68 10.34
C SER A 235 -6.81 -4.71 11.78
N ASP A 236 -7.75 -4.75 12.73
CA ASP A 236 -7.48 -4.95 14.14
C ASP A 236 -8.20 -6.22 14.64
N PRO A 237 -7.63 -7.00 15.56
CA PRO A 237 -8.24 -8.23 16.06
C PRO A 237 -9.63 -8.02 16.67
N LEU A 238 -9.88 -6.88 17.31
CA LEU A 238 -11.19 -6.57 17.90
C LEU A 238 -12.29 -6.40 16.85
N GLU A 239 -11.94 -6.10 15.60
CA GLU A 239 -12.92 -6.01 14.51
C GLU A 239 -13.46 -7.38 14.10
N GLN A 240 -12.76 -8.46 14.45
CA GLN A 240 -13.14 -9.84 14.12
C GLN A 240 -13.67 -10.60 15.32
N LEU A 241 -13.08 -10.39 16.50
CA LEU A 241 -13.37 -11.17 17.70
C LEU A 241 -13.44 -10.26 18.93
N LEU A 242 -14.57 -10.26 19.60
CA LEU A 242 -14.70 -9.59 20.90
C LEU A 242 -14.10 -10.48 22.01
N PRO A 243 -13.17 -9.95 22.84
CA PRO A 243 -12.63 -10.68 23.97
C PRO A 243 -13.74 -11.04 24.97
N GLN A 244 -13.68 -12.23 25.56
CA GLN A 244 -14.71 -12.68 26.53
C GLN A 244 -14.85 -11.73 27.73
N HIS A 245 -13.79 -11.01 28.13
CA HIS A 245 -13.82 -10.01 29.20
C HIS A 245 -14.60 -8.74 28.81
N ALA A 246 -14.64 -8.40 27.54
CA ALA A 246 -15.39 -7.26 27.01
C ALA A 246 -16.90 -7.45 27.16
N LEU A 247 -17.35 -8.70 27.15
CA LEU A 247 -18.76 -9.07 27.30
C LEU A 247 -19.27 -8.98 28.75
N LYS A 248 -18.35 -8.94 29.75
CA LYS A 248 -18.69 -8.78 31.17
C LYS A 248 -18.88 -7.31 31.54
N ASN A 249 -18.16 -6.40 30.91
CA ASN A 249 -18.20 -4.97 31.16
C ASN A 249 -18.88 -4.31 29.95
N GLN A 250 -20.03 -3.68 30.13
CA GLN A 250 -20.79 -2.98 29.10
C GLN A 250 -19.87 -2.06 28.25
N LEU A 251 -19.25 -2.61 27.21
CA LEU A 251 -18.43 -1.83 26.28
C LEU A 251 -19.33 -0.93 25.45
N GLN A 252 -19.10 0.37 25.57
CA GLN A 252 -19.67 1.33 24.67
C GLN A 252 -18.87 1.32 23.36
N VAL A 253 -19.56 1.12 22.26
CA VAL A 253 -18.97 1.22 20.91
C VAL A 253 -19.58 2.41 20.21
N ASN A 254 -18.73 3.28 19.72
CA ASN A 254 -19.11 4.41 18.89
C ASN A 254 -18.83 4.07 17.43
N SER A 255 -19.82 4.23 16.58
CA SER A 255 -19.67 4.11 15.13
C SER A 255 -20.15 5.39 14.44
N LEU A 256 -19.88 5.54 13.16
CA LEU A 256 -20.40 6.64 12.34
C LEU A 256 -21.95 6.67 12.31
N GLN A 257 -22.61 5.54 12.65
CA GLN A 257 -24.06 5.39 12.67
C GLN A 257 -24.67 5.59 14.06
N GLY A 258 -23.86 5.77 15.10
CA GLY A 258 -24.31 5.99 16.47
C GLY A 258 -23.45 5.29 17.53
N SER A 259 -23.79 5.52 18.78
CA SER A 259 -23.19 4.84 19.94
C SER A 259 -24.15 3.79 20.49
N GLY A 260 -23.61 2.64 20.87
CA GLY A 260 -24.38 1.55 21.46
C GLY A 260 -23.56 0.76 22.47
N PHE A 261 -24.26 -0.02 23.31
CA PHE A 261 -23.64 -0.95 24.23
C PHE A 261 -23.75 -2.38 23.70
N PHE A 262 -22.70 -3.17 23.81
CA PHE A 262 -22.80 -4.59 23.52
C PHE A 262 -23.68 -5.27 24.57
N LYS A 263 -24.75 -5.95 24.11
CA LYS A 263 -25.60 -6.81 24.94
C LYS A 263 -24.89 -8.14 25.22
N ARG A 264 -25.15 -8.73 26.40
CA ARG A 264 -24.74 -10.12 26.69
C ARG A 264 -25.33 -11.03 25.60
N GLY A 265 -24.48 -11.82 24.93
CA GLY A 265 -24.88 -12.71 23.85
C GLY A 265 -24.61 -12.21 22.41
N ALA A 266 -24.33 -10.91 22.22
CA ALA A 266 -24.07 -10.34 20.89
C ALA A 266 -22.72 -10.75 20.25
N SER A 267 -21.92 -11.57 20.94
CA SER A 267 -20.58 -11.97 20.43
C SER A 267 -20.67 -12.78 19.14
N LYS A 268 -21.65 -13.70 19.06
CA LYS A 268 -21.83 -14.53 17.86
C LYS A 268 -22.33 -13.69 16.68
N ASP A 269 -23.34 -12.86 16.90
CA ASP A 269 -23.87 -11.97 15.87
C ASP A 269 -22.79 -11.00 15.35
N TYR A 270 -21.91 -10.51 16.26
CA TYR A 270 -20.79 -9.67 15.89
C TYR A 270 -19.78 -10.41 15.03
N GLN A 271 -19.41 -11.65 15.40
CA GLN A 271 -18.49 -12.48 14.62
C GLN A 271 -19.05 -12.82 13.24
N ASP A 272 -20.36 -13.16 13.18
CA ASP A 272 -21.04 -13.47 11.93
C ASP A 272 -21.05 -12.24 11.02
N ALA A 273 -21.38 -11.07 11.56
CA ALA A 273 -21.34 -9.80 10.81
C ALA A 273 -19.91 -9.43 10.35
N ALA A 274 -18.89 -9.64 11.21
CA ALA A 274 -17.49 -9.40 10.86
C ALA A 274 -17.02 -10.36 9.76
N SER A 275 -17.38 -11.65 9.85
CA SER A 275 -17.09 -12.66 8.84
C SER A 275 -17.73 -12.36 7.49
N LEU A 276 -18.99 -11.94 7.50
CA LEU A 276 -19.72 -11.55 6.29
C LEU A 276 -19.06 -10.33 5.61
N ARG A 277 -18.67 -9.33 6.40
CA ARG A 277 -17.94 -8.15 5.90
C ARG A 277 -16.64 -8.56 5.27
N GLN A 278 -15.85 -9.40 5.95
CA GLN A 278 -14.57 -9.88 5.43
C GLN A 278 -14.76 -10.67 4.14
N GLN A 279 -15.71 -11.57 4.07
CA GLN A 279 -16.04 -12.31 2.85
C GLN A 279 -16.42 -11.39 1.69
N LYS A 280 -17.17 -10.32 1.95
CA LYS A 280 -17.52 -9.33 0.92
C LYS A 280 -16.28 -8.65 0.37
N ILE A 281 -15.32 -8.25 1.23
CA ILE A 281 -14.06 -7.63 0.82
C ILE A 281 -13.23 -8.63 0.00
N ASP A 282 -12.99 -9.83 0.53
CA ASP A 282 -12.19 -10.87 -0.12
C ASP A 282 -12.79 -11.21 -1.51
N ASN A 283 -14.09 -11.44 -1.60
CA ASN A 283 -14.79 -11.75 -2.86
C ASN A 283 -14.68 -10.62 -3.89
N THR A 284 -14.70 -9.36 -3.45
CA THR A 284 -14.57 -8.21 -4.33
C THR A 284 -13.20 -8.18 -5.01
N PHE A 285 -12.13 -8.34 -4.24
CA PHE A 285 -10.77 -8.32 -4.78
C PHE A 285 -10.44 -9.57 -5.60
N ILE A 286 -10.90 -10.75 -5.18
CA ILE A 286 -10.76 -12.02 -5.93
C ILE A 286 -11.43 -11.91 -7.31
N LYS A 287 -12.68 -11.43 -7.38
CA LYS A 287 -13.41 -11.26 -8.65
C LYS A 287 -12.70 -10.32 -9.63
N GLN A 288 -11.94 -9.38 -9.13
CA GLN A 288 -11.21 -8.41 -9.94
C GLN A 288 -9.76 -8.83 -10.24
N GLY A 289 -9.30 -9.96 -9.70
CA GLY A 289 -7.92 -10.42 -9.83
C GLY A 289 -6.91 -9.47 -9.17
N ILE A 290 -7.33 -8.70 -8.16
CA ILE A 290 -6.48 -7.77 -7.42
C ILE A 290 -5.94 -8.50 -6.19
N PRO A 291 -4.60 -8.59 -6.00
CA PRO A 291 -4.01 -9.15 -4.80
C PRO A 291 -4.43 -8.36 -3.56
N LEU A 292 -4.94 -9.06 -2.54
CA LEU A 292 -5.28 -8.46 -1.24
C LEU A 292 -4.33 -8.99 -0.18
N TYR A 293 -3.54 -8.09 0.40
CA TYR A 293 -2.62 -8.35 1.50
C TYR A 293 -3.24 -7.86 2.80
N LYS A 294 -3.16 -8.68 3.86
CA LYS A 294 -3.72 -8.34 5.17
C LYS A 294 -2.60 -7.95 6.12
N VAL A 295 -2.73 -6.80 6.76
CA VAL A 295 -1.79 -6.24 7.73
C VAL A 295 -2.56 -5.95 9.02
N CYS A 296 -2.03 -6.46 10.13
CA CYS A 296 -2.65 -6.29 11.44
C CYS A 296 -2.05 -5.09 12.17
N ALA A 297 -2.91 -4.29 12.81
CA ALA A 297 -2.47 -3.16 13.64
C ALA A 297 -1.97 -3.59 15.03
N SER A 298 -2.17 -4.86 15.42
CA SER A 298 -1.77 -5.37 16.72
C SER A 298 -0.32 -5.82 16.82
N LEU A 299 0.43 -5.86 15.72
CA LEU A 299 1.82 -6.31 15.65
C LEU A 299 2.68 -5.32 14.87
N PRO A 300 3.97 -5.19 15.20
CA PRO A 300 4.91 -4.41 14.40
C PRO A 300 4.92 -4.86 12.94
N LEU A 301 5.01 -3.89 12.02
CA LEU A 301 4.94 -4.17 10.57
C LEU A 301 5.98 -5.20 10.12
N MET A 302 7.19 -5.10 10.65
CA MET A 302 8.32 -5.94 10.22
C MET A 302 8.19 -7.41 10.65
N GLU A 303 7.42 -7.69 11.70
CA GLU A 303 7.16 -9.06 12.15
C GLU A 303 6.14 -9.79 11.28
N GLN A 304 5.36 -9.04 10.50
CA GLN A 304 4.31 -9.59 9.64
C GLN A 304 4.82 -9.99 8.25
N PHE A 305 6.02 -9.58 7.89
CA PHE A 305 6.65 -9.92 6.61
C PHE A 305 7.84 -10.84 6.81
N HIS A 306 7.90 -11.93 6.05
CA HIS A 306 9.07 -12.79 6.04
C HIS A 306 10.25 -12.05 5.42
N VAL A 307 11.32 -11.90 6.19
CA VAL A 307 12.64 -11.53 5.66
C VAL A 307 13.25 -12.86 5.20
N PRO A 308 13.48 -13.08 3.89
CA PRO A 308 14.23 -14.25 3.47
C PRO A 308 15.61 -14.19 4.15
N ALA A 309 15.95 -15.22 4.91
CA ALA A 309 17.29 -15.37 5.46
C ALA A 309 18.30 -15.28 4.32
N ARG A 310 19.36 -14.46 4.54
CA ARG A 310 20.48 -14.30 3.59
C ARG A 310 21.29 -15.59 3.48
#